data_0119ae8396fd30c53b2a9aae0442abae
#
_entry.id   0119ae8396fd30c53b2a9aae0442abae
#
_cell.length_a   1.000
_cell.length_b   1.000
_cell.length_c   1.000
_cell.angle_alpha   90.00
_cell.angle_beta   90.00
_cell.angle_gamma   90.00
#
_symmetry.space_group_name_H-M   'P 1'
#
loop_
_entity.id
_entity.type
_entity.pdbx_description
1 polymer ?
#
loop_
_entity_poly.entity_id
_entity_poly.type
_entity_poly.pdbx_seq_one_letter_code
_entity_poly.pdbx_strand_id
1 'polypeptide(L)'
;MAGITGQGNLYNLPNYVGDLFLVSKGDTPFLSAIGGLTGGESAGSTIIEWQTEDLRDADITRQRVEGATAPNGEARVCSRVSNVLEIHQEAVELSYTRQATNRMRSTDGEKLVTIGTTTLPEDELQHQIDLALKQVARDVNKAFIAGTYQNPENNTQPRKTRGLVEAITTNVVVGTGALTENMVLDTMQKVWEFSPLTRG
;
A
#
# COMPACT_ATOMS: atom_id res chain seq x y z
N MET A 1 -38.56 -49.88 16.19
CA MET A 1 -37.10 -49.83 16.10
C MET A 1 -36.73 -48.42 15.75
N ALA A 2 -36.05 -47.71 16.63
CA ALA A 2 -35.50 -46.42 16.32
C ALA A 2 -34.30 -46.65 15.39
N GLY A 3 -34.36 -46.12 14.18
CA GLY A 3 -33.23 -46.19 13.22
C GLY A 3 -32.03 -45.45 13.77
N ILE A 4 -30.84 -45.88 13.45
CA ILE A 4 -29.58 -45.21 13.76
C ILE A 4 -29.59 -43.91 13.00
N THR A 5 -29.64 -42.78 13.71
CA THR A 5 -29.56 -41.45 13.12
C THR A 5 -28.09 -41.02 12.98
N GLY A 6 -27.74 -40.31 11.91
CA GLY A 6 -26.37 -39.90 11.65
C GLY A 6 -25.69 -39.10 12.77
N GLN A 7 -26.48 -38.52 13.69
CA GLN A 7 -25.95 -37.77 14.85
C GLN A 7 -25.40 -38.66 15.97
N GLY A 8 -25.76 -39.92 16.01
CA GLY A 8 -25.27 -40.89 17.01
C GLY A 8 -24.12 -41.78 16.52
N ASN A 9 -23.60 -41.53 15.35
CA ASN A 9 -22.56 -42.37 14.77
C ASN A 9 -21.16 -41.88 15.18
N LEU A 10 -20.41 -42.78 15.84
CA LEU A 10 -19.03 -42.52 16.25
C LEU A 10 -18.08 -42.21 15.04
N TYR A 11 -18.48 -42.64 13.85
CA TYR A 11 -17.72 -42.45 12.61
C TYR A 11 -18.12 -41.20 11.82
N ASN A 12 -19.04 -40.39 12.34
CA ASN A 12 -19.43 -39.11 11.70
C ASN A 12 -18.36 -38.04 11.97
N LEU A 13 -17.21 -38.19 11.35
CA LEU A 13 -16.14 -37.22 11.38
C LEU A 13 -16.53 -35.99 10.56
N PRO A 14 -16.18 -34.78 11.03
CA PRO A 14 -16.39 -33.59 10.24
C PRO A 14 -15.63 -33.70 8.90
N ASN A 15 -16.34 -33.44 7.82
CA ASN A 15 -15.74 -33.44 6.51
C ASN A 15 -15.03 -32.07 6.33
N TYR A 16 -13.70 -32.07 6.30
CA TYR A 16 -12.91 -30.90 6.01
C TYR A 16 -12.77 -30.75 4.48
N VAL A 17 -13.25 -29.65 3.98
CA VAL A 17 -12.90 -29.22 2.62
C VAL A 17 -11.44 -28.78 2.69
N GLY A 18 -10.59 -29.42 1.90
CA GLY A 18 -9.14 -29.17 1.94
C GLY A 18 -8.70 -27.82 1.34
N ASP A 19 -9.65 -27.00 0.90
CA ASP A 19 -9.34 -25.70 0.31
C ASP A 19 -9.11 -24.66 1.41
N LEU A 20 -7.99 -23.94 1.31
CA LEU A 20 -7.67 -22.84 2.19
C LEU A 20 -8.20 -21.52 1.58
N PHE A 21 -9.15 -20.89 2.26
CA PHE A 21 -9.71 -19.63 1.82
C PHE A 21 -9.10 -18.47 2.59
N LEU A 22 -8.49 -17.52 1.88
CA LEU A 22 -8.04 -16.26 2.46
C LEU A 22 -9.25 -15.32 2.59
N VAL A 23 -9.74 -15.12 3.81
CA VAL A 23 -10.91 -14.25 4.08
C VAL A 23 -10.56 -12.77 3.97
N SER A 24 -9.32 -12.41 4.26
CA SER A 24 -8.84 -11.03 4.16
C SER A 24 -8.44 -10.67 2.74
N LYS A 25 -8.69 -9.42 2.34
CA LYS A 25 -8.17 -8.91 1.06
C LYS A 25 -6.65 -8.92 1.09
N GLY A 26 -6.05 -9.68 0.18
CA GLY A 26 -4.58 -9.74 0.01
C GLY A 26 -4.03 -8.72 -0.99
N ASP A 27 -4.91 -8.01 -1.70
CA ASP A 27 -4.53 -7.10 -2.77
C ASP A 27 -3.93 -5.81 -2.23
N THR A 28 -2.81 -5.42 -2.82
CA THR A 28 -2.08 -4.18 -2.53
C THR A 28 -1.89 -3.38 -3.82
N PRO A 29 -2.98 -2.81 -4.39
CA PRO A 29 -2.96 -2.25 -5.74
C PRO A 29 -1.99 -1.09 -5.89
N PHE A 30 -1.92 -0.19 -4.91
CA PHE A 30 -1.00 0.94 -4.96
C PHE A 30 0.46 0.50 -4.87
N LEU A 31 0.78 -0.38 -3.92
CA LEU A 31 2.13 -0.93 -3.78
C LEU A 31 2.55 -1.70 -5.03
N SER A 32 1.65 -2.48 -5.63
CA SER A 32 1.92 -3.21 -6.87
C SER A 32 2.18 -2.27 -8.05
N ALA A 33 1.47 -1.15 -8.13
CA ALA A 33 1.66 -0.16 -9.19
C ALA A 33 3.02 0.55 -9.11
N ILE A 34 3.60 0.72 -7.91
CA ILE A 34 4.91 1.37 -7.71
C ILE A 34 6.09 0.39 -7.69
N GLY A 35 5.86 -0.90 -7.96
CA GLY A 35 6.92 -1.90 -8.09
C GLY A 35 6.98 -2.96 -6.98
N GLY A 36 6.01 -3.02 -6.09
CA GLY A 36 5.94 -4.02 -5.00
C GLY A 36 6.92 -3.74 -3.85
N LEU A 37 7.13 -4.73 -2.99
CA LEU A 37 8.07 -4.64 -1.86
C LEU A 37 9.53 -4.57 -2.28
N THR A 38 9.87 -5.01 -3.48
CA THR A 38 11.23 -5.03 -4.03
C THR A 38 11.51 -3.88 -4.98
N GLY A 39 10.48 -3.10 -5.29
CA GLY A 39 10.63 -1.92 -6.14
C GLY A 39 11.22 -0.73 -5.39
N GLY A 40 11.80 0.19 -6.15
CA GLY A 40 12.37 1.42 -5.62
C GLY A 40 13.89 1.43 -5.57
N GLU A 41 14.44 2.54 -5.12
CA GLU A 41 15.87 2.78 -5.00
C GLU A 41 16.32 2.69 -3.55
N SER A 42 17.59 2.32 -3.34
CA SER A 42 18.18 2.32 -2.00
C SER A 42 18.46 3.75 -1.55
N ALA A 43 18.03 4.08 -0.33
CA ALA A 43 18.30 5.38 0.26
C ALA A 43 19.49 5.30 1.24
N GLY A 44 20.41 6.23 1.13
CA GLY A 44 21.56 6.34 2.05
C GLY A 44 21.25 7.15 3.33
N SER A 45 20.03 7.65 3.49
CA SER A 45 19.61 8.46 4.64
C SER A 45 18.20 8.07 5.07
N THR A 46 17.88 8.33 6.33
CA THR A 46 16.52 8.16 6.87
C THR A 46 15.55 9.25 6.43
N ILE A 47 16.07 10.38 5.96
CA ILE A 47 15.30 11.49 5.39
C ILE A 47 15.62 11.56 3.91
N ILE A 48 14.58 11.57 3.09
CA ILE A 48 14.69 11.76 1.65
C ILE A 48 14.19 13.16 1.34
N GLU A 49 14.99 13.93 0.62
CA GLU A 49 14.65 15.29 0.21
C GLU A 49 14.73 15.41 -1.30
N TRP A 50 13.79 16.16 -1.87
CA TRP A 50 13.82 16.54 -3.27
C TRP A 50 13.50 18.02 -3.42
N GLN A 51 13.96 18.59 -4.51
CA GLN A 51 13.74 20.01 -4.83
C GLN A 51 12.53 20.14 -5.73
N THR A 52 11.73 21.16 -5.47
CA THR A 52 10.62 21.58 -6.29
C THR A 52 10.82 23.03 -6.72
N GLU A 53 10.53 23.32 -7.97
CA GLU A 53 10.59 24.67 -8.53
C GLU A 53 9.23 24.97 -9.15
N ASP A 54 8.74 26.16 -8.89
CA ASP A 54 7.46 26.61 -9.42
C ASP A 54 7.67 27.75 -10.43
N LEU A 55 6.88 27.73 -11.47
CA LEU A 55 6.82 28.79 -12.44
C LEU A 55 5.71 29.76 -12.04
N ARG A 56 5.93 31.06 -12.27
CA ARG A 56 4.85 32.01 -12.09
C ARG A 56 3.68 31.71 -13.03
N ASP A 57 2.52 32.19 -12.69
CA ASP A 57 1.35 32.13 -13.55
C ASP A 57 1.59 32.84 -14.89
N ALA A 58 0.93 32.35 -15.93
CA ALA A 58 0.95 32.97 -17.24
C ALA A 58 0.31 34.38 -17.17
N ASP A 59 1.01 35.35 -17.72
CA ASP A 59 0.58 36.75 -17.71
C ASP A 59 0.51 37.30 -19.15
N ILE A 60 -0.67 37.58 -19.60
CA ILE A 60 -0.95 38.13 -20.94
C ILE A 60 -0.60 39.64 -21.09
N THR A 61 -0.24 40.31 -20.00
CA THR A 61 0.09 41.75 -20.02
C THR A 61 1.57 42.03 -20.20
N ARG A 62 2.37 40.97 -20.44
CA ARG A 62 3.84 41.10 -20.58
C ARG A 62 4.34 41.45 -21.98
N GLN A 63 3.45 41.69 -22.92
CA GLN A 63 3.83 42.18 -24.23
C GLN A 63 4.48 43.55 -24.09
N ARG A 64 5.54 43.80 -24.89
CA ARG A 64 6.29 45.06 -24.90
C ARG A 64 6.27 45.65 -26.30
N VAL A 65 6.34 46.95 -26.35
CA VAL A 65 6.55 47.68 -27.60
C VAL A 65 8.01 47.56 -28.02
N GLU A 66 8.27 47.66 -29.30
CA GLU A 66 9.62 47.68 -29.84
C GLU A 66 10.45 48.82 -29.22
N GLY A 67 11.68 48.52 -28.80
CA GLY A 67 12.55 49.46 -28.11
C GLY A 67 12.28 49.71 -26.63
N ALA A 68 11.32 49.02 -26.02
CA ALA A 68 11.08 49.13 -24.57
C ALA A 68 12.26 48.58 -23.75
N THR A 69 12.54 49.22 -22.62
CA THR A 69 13.54 48.72 -21.66
C THR A 69 13.13 47.37 -21.12
N ALA A 70 14.10 46.46 -20.99
CA ALA A 70 13.85 45.12 -20.40
C ALA A 70 13.28 45.24 -18.98
N PRO A 71 12.32 44.41 -18.61
CA PRO A 71 11.82 44.34 -17.22
C PRO A 71 12.92 43.88 -16.29
N ASN A 72 12.77 44.17 -14.99
CA ASN A 72 13.64 43.63 -13.96
C ASN A 72 13.59 42.08 -13.96
N GLY A 73 14.75 41.46 -13.75
CA GLY A 73 14.85 40.01 -13.62
C GLY A 73 14.06 39.53 -12.38
N GLU A 74 13.32 38.45 -12.57
CA GLU A 74 12.63 37.73 -11.47
C GLU A 74 13.42 36.48 -11.13
N ALA A 75 13.78 36.33 -9.87
CA ALA A 75 14.42 35.11 -9.40
C ALA A 75 13.35 34.00 -9.20
N ARG A 76 13.72 32.79 -9.59
CA ARG A 76 12.96 31.57 -9.23
C ARG A 76 13.60 30.94 -7.99
N VAL A 77 12.79 30.58 -7.04
CA VAL A 77 13.25 30.02 -5.77
C VAL A 77 12.85 28.55 -5.71
N CYS A 78 13.85 27.69 -5.55
CA CYS A 78 13.61 26.26 -5.33
C CYS A 78 13.17 26.04 -3.88
N SER A 79 12.13 25.27 -3.70
CA SER A 79 11.67 24.77 -2.41
C SER A 79 12.18 23.34 -2.18
N ARG A 80 12.32 22.94 -0.91
CA ARG A 80 12.64 21.56 -0.55
C ARG A 80 11.42 20.89 0.06
N VAL A 81 11.16 19.69 -0.40
CA VAL A 81 10.16 18.80 0.18
C VAL A 81 10.89 17.58 0.72
N SER A 82 10.50 17.13 1.89
CA SER A 82 11.11 15.97 2.55
C SER A 82 10.08 14.95 2.96
N ASN A 83 10.51 13.70 3.01
CA ASN A 83 9.79 12.60 3.63
C ASN A 83 10.77 11.74 4.43
N VAL A 84 10.26 10.89 5.31
CA VAL A 84 11.08 10.02 6.16
C VAL A 84 10.80 8.55 5.84
N LEU A 85 11.82 7.73 6.04
CA LEU A 85 11.69 6.28 5.94
C LEU A 85 11.16 5.71 7.25
N GLU A 86 10.22 4.81 7.15
CA GLU A 86 9.70 4.03 8.27
C GLU A 86 10.14 2.57 8.19
N ILE A 87 10.01 1.87 9.30
CA ILE A 87 10.38 0.46 9.42
C ILE A 87 9.11 -0.35 9.68
N HIS A 88 8.82 -1.26 8.79
CA HIS A 88 7.79 -2.28 8.98
C HIS A 88 8.44 -3.59 9.32
N GLN A 89 7.92 -4.28 10.32
CA GLN A 89 8.39 -5.61 10.70
C GLN A 89 7.23 -6.47 11.17
N GLU A 90 7.30 -7.73 10.86
CA GLU A 90 6.39 -8.77 11.34
C GLU A 90 7.22 -9.92 11.91
N ALA A 91 6.76 -10.51 13.00
CA ALA A 91 7.45 -11.61 13.65
C ALA A 91 6.66 -12.92 13.45
N VAL A 92 7.36 -13.96 13.08
CA VAL A 92 6.80 -15.32 13.00
C VAL A 92 7.42 -16.16 14.12
N GLU A 93 6.57 -16.66 15.00
CA GLU A 93 6.99 -17.55 16.08
C GLU A 93 6.30 -18.91 15.93
N LEU A 94 7.09 -19.96 15.85
CA LEU A 94 6.62 -21.33 15.67
C LEU A 94 7.24 -22.24 16.73
N SER A 95 6.39 -22.93 17.51
CA SER A 95 6.89 -23.89 18.49
C SER A 95 7.48 -25.12 17.81
N TYR A 96 8.53 -25.69 18.44
CA TYR A 96 9.18 -26.91 17.95
C TYR A 96 8.20 -28.07 17.78
N THR A 97 7.26 -28.22 18.70
CA THR A 97 6.22 -29.28 18.64
C THR A 97 5.35 -29.10 17.41
N ARG A 98 4.93 -27.86 17.11
CA ARG A 98 4.10 -27.55 15.94
C ARG A 98 4.87 -27.81 14.64
N GLN A 99 6.13 -27.40 14.57
CA GLN A 99 6.99 -27.68 13.42
C GLN A 99 7.19 -29.19 13.20
N ALA A 100 7.31 -29.97 14.27
CA ALA A 100 7.51 -31.39 14.18
C ALA A 100 6.22 -32.17 13.81
N THR A 101 5.03 -31.68 14.23
CA THR A 101 3.75 -32.36 14.02
C THR A 101 3.04 -31.97 12.72
N ASN A 102 3.43 -30.88 12.10
CA ASN A 102 2.69 -30.32 10.97
C ASN A 102 3.06 -30.91 9.61
N ARG A 103 3.76 -32.02 9.60
CA ARG A 103 3.98 -32.80 8.38
C ARG A 103 2.75 -33.64 8.08
N MET A 104 1.82 -33.12 7.30
CA MET A 104 0.75 -33.93 6.71
C MET A 104 1.41 -34.95 5.75
N ARG A 105 1.59 -36.16 6.23
CA ARG A 105 1.98 -37.29 5.40
C ARG A 105 0.75 -37.77 4.66
N SER A 106 0.79 -37.70 3.34
CA SER A 106 -0.07 -38.57 2.53
C SER A 106 0.25 -40.03 2.86
N THR A 107 -0.76 -40.89 2.88
CA THR A 107 -0.64 -42.33 3.09
C THR A 107 0.30 -43.03 2.11
N ASP A 108 0.62 -42.38 0.99
CA ASP A 108 1.45 -42.95 -0.08
C ASP A 108 2.91 -42.41 -0.07
N GLY A 109 3.31 -41.69 0.98
CA GLY A 109 4.70 -41.20 1.12
C GLY A 109 5.03 -40.00 0.28
N GLU A 110 4.13 -39.51 -0.52
CA GLU A 110 4.27 -38.24 -1.24
C GLU A 110 3.97 -37.06 -0.31
N LYS A 111 4.84 -36.06 -0.37
CA LYS A 111 4.87 -34.92 0.55
C LYS A 111 3.87 -33.81 0.21
N LEU A 112 3.06 -33.96 -0.81
CA LEU A 112 2.18 -32.93 -1.36
C LEU A 112 0.73 -33.41 -1.31
N VAL A 113 -0.07 -32.74 -0.52
CA VAL A 113 -1.53 -32.82 -0.65
C VAL A 113 -1.93 -31.74 -1.65
N THR A 114 -2.09 -32.14 -2.91
CA THR A 114 -2.68 -31.27 -3.92
C THR A 114 -4.20 -31.42 -3.83
N ILE A 115 -4.88 -30.41 -3.35
CA ILE A 115 -6.32 -30.36 -3.29
C ILE A 115 -6.80 -29.35 -4.32
N GLY A 116 -7.34 -29.87 -5.42
CA GLY A 116 -7.71 -29.03 -6.56
C GLY A 116 -6.48 -28.42 -7.25
N THR A 117 -6.46 -27.11 -7.45
CA THR A 117 -5.34 -26.37 -8.05
C THR A 117 -4.40 -25.77 -7.03
N THR A 118 -4.65 -25.96 -5.73
CA THR A 118 -3.87 -25.34 -4.65
C THR A 118 -2.96 -26.37 -4.01
N THR A 119 -1.66 -26.16 -4.09
CA THR A 119 -0.66 -26.93 -3.37
C THR A 119 -0.47 -26.31 -2.00
N LEU A 120 -0.77 -27.08 -0.94
CA LEU A 120 -0.48 -26.63 0.42
C LEU A 120 1.03 -26.67 0.64
N PRO A 121 1.62 -25.64 1.28
CA PRO A 121 3.05 -25.61 1.54
C PRO A 121 3.44 -26.80 2.44
N GLU A 122 4.54 -27.46 2.06
CA GLU A 122 5.11 -28.59 2.80
C GLU A 122 5.60 -28.21 4.21
N ASP A 123 5.96 -26.91 4.36
CA ASP A 123 6.54 -26.37 5.59
C ASP A 123 5.64 -25.27 6.17
N GLU A 124 5.17 -25.51 7.40
CA GLU A 124 4.38 -24.54 8.16
C GLU A 124 5.13 -23.22 8.33
N LEU A 125 6.45 -23.25 8.53
CA LEU A 125 7.26 -22.05 8.68
C LEU A 125 7.19 -21.20 7.41
N GLN A 126 7.35 -21.81 6.25
CA GLN A 126 7.26 -21.12 4.96
C GLN A 126 5.87 -20.51 4.76
N HIS A 127 4.83 -21.24 5.09
CA HIS A 127 3.47 -20.75 5.02
C HIS A 127 3.24 -19.52 5.91
N GLN A 128 3.74 -19.55 7.14
CA GLN A 128 3.63 -18.42 8.07
C GLN A 128 4.45 -17.21 7.59
N ILE A 129 5.63 -17.43 7.00
CA ILE A 129 6.44 -16.37 6.39
C ILE A 129 5.69 -15.73 5.22
N ASP A 130 5.07 -16.52 4.35
CA ASP A 130 4.30 -16.00 3.22
C ASP A 130 3.10 -15.15 3.67
N LEU A 131 2.43 -15.56 4.74
CA LEU A 131 1.35 -14.79 5.34
C LEU A 131 1.86 -13.49 5.98
N ALA A 132 2.99 -13.54 6.69
CA ALA A 132 3.63 -12.38 7.29
C ALA A 132 4.06 -11.36 6.21
N LEU A 133 4.64 -11.82 5.11
CA LEU A 133 5.00 -10.95 3.97
C LEU A 133 3.76 -10.28 3.35
N LYS A 134 2.66 -11.01 3.19
CA LYS A 134 1.39 -10.42 2.72
C LYS A 134 0.87 -9.38 3.72
N GLN A 135 1.00 -9.61 5.01
CA GLN A 135 0.59 -8.66 6.04
C GLN A 135 1.43 -7.39 5.99
N VAL A 136 2.76 -7.52 5.93
CA VAL A 136 3.68 -6.36 5.77
C VAL A 136 3.36 -5.58 4.50
N ALA A 137 3.10 -6.26 3.38
CA ALA A 137 2.73 -5.59 2.14
C ALA A 137 1.44 -4.76 2.27
N ARG A 138 0.44 -5.27 2.99
CA ARG A 138 -0.79 -4.53 3.28
C ARG A 138 -0.55 -3.31 4.16
N ASP A 139 0.30 -3.45 5.17
CA ASP A 139 0.63 -2.36 6.10
C ASP A 139 1.40 -1.26 5.38
N VAL A 140 2.39 -1.61 4.54
CA VAL A 140 3.11 -0.67 3.68
C VAL A 140 2.16 0.03 2.70
N ASN A 141 1.28 -0.72 2.04
CA ASN A 141 0.29 -0.14 1.13
C ASN A 141 -0.63 0.87 1.82
N LYS A 142 -1.06 0.56 3.04
CA LYS A 142 -1.88 1.47 3.85
C LYS A 142 -1.09 2.70 4.29
N ALA A 143 0.17 2.54 4.70
CA ALA A 143 1.05 3.64 5.09
C ALA A 143 1.30 4.60 3.92
N PHE A 144 1.55 4.10 2.73
CA PHE A 144 1.72 4.94 1.54
C PHE A 144 0.47 5.73 1.14
N ILE A 145 -0.72 5.20 1.42
CA ILE A 145 -1.97 5.91 1.11
C ILE A 145 -2.34 6.89 2.24
N ALA A 146 -2.37 6.42 3.48
CA ALA A 146 -2.98 7.12 4.61
C ALA A 146 -2.01 7.40 5.78
N GLY A 147 -0.70 7.27 5.55
CA GLY A 147 0.32 7.55 6.57
C GLY A 147 0.33 9.03 6.96
N THR A 148 0.57 9.30 8.23
CA THR A 148 0.76 10.65 8.77
C THR A 148 2.22 10.88 9.08
N TYR A 149 2.77 12.01 8.60
CA TYR A 149 4.18 12.33 8.76
C TYR A 149 4.58 12.46 10.23
N GLN A 150 5.63 11.75 10.61
CA GLN A 150 6.25 11.88 11.92
C GLN A 150 7.75 11.63 11.83
N ASN A 151 8.54 12.62 12.21
CA ASN A 151 9.98 12.51 12.33
C ASN A 151 10.43 12.90 13.73
N PRO A 152 10.50 11.98 14.70
CA PRO A 152 10.91 12.28 16.06
C PRO A 152 12.42 12.52 16.12
N GLU A 153 12.85 13.40 17.05
CA GLU A 153 14.26 13.70 17.30
C GLU A 153 15.01 12.54 17.95
N ASN A 154 14.29 11.66 18.61
CA ASN A 154 14.88 10.52 19.34
C ASN A 154 14.10 9.22 19.00
N ASN A 155 14.65 8.08 19.38
CA ASN A 155 14.07 6.76 19.09
C ASN A 155 12.99 6.32 20.11
N THR A 156 12.29 7.25 20.75
CA THR A 156 11.16 6.92 21.66
C THR A 156 9.84 6.72 20.91
N GLN A 157 9.74 7.27 19.71
CA GLN A 157 8.57 7.13 18.85
C GLN A 157 9.00 6.65 17.45
N PRO A 158 8.18 5.87 16.76
CA PRO A 158 8.49 5.43 15.41
C PRO A 158 8.43 6.60 14.41
N ARG A 159 9.33 6.57 13.43
CA ARG A 159 9.21 7.42 12.24
C ARG A 159 8.03 6.93 11.41
N LYS A 160 7.29 7.85 10.81
CA LYS A 160 6.15 7.53 9.93
C LYS A 160 6.27 8.32 8.64
N THR A 161 6.18 7.62 7.54
CA THR A 161 6.21 8.20 6.20
C THR A 161 4.92 8.97 5.94
N ARG A 162 5.05 10.14 5.30
CA ARG A 162 3.88 10.90 4.80
C ARG A 162 3.21 10.13 3.68
N GLY A 163 1.94 9.82 3.86
CA GLY A 163 1.13 9.15 2.86
C GLY A 163 0.59 10.11 1.79
N LEU A 164 0.04 9.52 0.74
CA LEU A 164 -0.51 10.26 -0.41
C LEU A 164 -1.61 11.25 0.01
N VAL A 165 -2.52 10.82 0.88
CA VAL A 165 -3.65 11.66 1.34
C VAL A 165 -3.17 12.90 2.09
N GLU A 166 -2.15 12.77 2.94
CA GLU A 166 -1.56 13.89 3.67
C GLU A 166 -0.70 14.80 2.76
N ALA A 167 -0.08 14.22 1.74
CA ALA A 167 0.74 14.97 0.79
C ALA A 167 -0.09 15.87 -0.13
N ILE A 168 -1.35 15.52 -0.39
CA ILE A 168 -2.26 16.30 -1.23
C ILE A 168 -2.81 17.47 -0.41
N THR A 169 -2.29 18.67 -0.67
CA THR A 169 -2.71 19.91 0.00
C THR A 169 -3.48 20.87 -0.91
N THR A 170 -3.36 20.72 -2.23
CA THR A 170 -4.01 21.56 -3.24
C THR A 170 -5.23 20.86 -3.84
N ASN A 171 -6.23 21.65 -4.24
CA ASN A 171 -7.46 21.15 -4.88
C ASN A 171 -8.23 20.11 -4.03
N VAL A 172 -8.15 20.24 -2.71
CA VAL A 172 -8.89 19.41 -1.78
C VAL A 172 -10.32 19.94 -1.64
N VAL A 173 -11.31 19.11 -1.89
CA VAL A 173 -12.72 19.40 -1.63
C VAL A 173 -13.14 18.71 -0.35
N VAL A 174 -13.36 19.50 0.70
CA VAL A 174 -13.83 18.96 1.99
C VAL A 174 -15.35 18.88 1.94
N GLY A 175 -15.87 17.67 1.81
CA GLY A 175 -17.33 17.43 1.89
C GLY A 175 -17.78 17.20 3.33
N THR A 176 -18.83 17.87 3.75
CA THR A 176 -19.45 17.69 5.09
C THR A 176 -20.62 16.69 5.10
N GLY A 177 -20.86 16.02 3.97
CA GLY A 177 -22.00 15.11 3.79
C GLY A 177 -21.70 13.95 2.83
N ALA A 178 -22.74 13.35 2.31
CA ALA A 178 -22.63 12.30 1.32
C ALA A 178 -21.98 12.83 0.02
N LEU A 179 -21.18 11.97 -0.62
CA LEU A 179 -20.59 12.28 -1.92
C LEU A 179 -21.70 12.51 -2.96
N THR A 180 -21.70 13.68 -3.60
CA THR A 180 -22.64 14.05 -4.66
C THR A 180 -21.95 14.05 -6.01
N GLU A 181 -22.74 13.86 -7.08
CA GLU A 181 -22.24 13.92 -8.46
C GLU A 181 -21.54 15.26 -8.75
N ASN A 182 -22.14 16.37 -8.30
CA ASN A 182 -21.55 17.71 -8.50
C ASN A 182 -20.17 17.84 -7.85
N MET A 183 -19.95 17.28 -6.65
CA MET A 183 -18.63 17.31 -6.00
C MET A 183 -17.58 16.56 -6.82
N VAL A 184 -17.96 15.46 -7.45
CA VAL A 184 -17.04 14.71 -8.33
C VAL A 184 -16.72 15.53 -9.58
N LEU A 185 -17.72 16.10 -10.24
CA LEU A 185 -17.56 16.91 -11.43
C LEU A 185 -16.72 18.17 -11.16
N ASP A 186 -16.98 18.88 -10.04
CA ASP A 186 -16.21 20.05 -9.62
C ASP A 186 -14.74 19.70 -9.36
N THR A 187 -14.49 18.54 -8.76
CA THR A 187 -13.12 18.07 -8.53
C THR A 187 -12.43 17.73 -9.84
N MET A 188 -13.12 17.06 -10.75
CA MET A 188 -12.58 16.75 -12.08
C MET A 188 -12.30 18.03 -12.88
N GLN A 189 -13.17 19.03 -12.80
CA GLN A 189 -12.97 20.33 -13.43
C GLN A 189 -11.72 21.02 -12.89
N LYS A 190 -11.52 21.05 -11.57
CA LYS A 190 -10.30 21.60 -10.95
C LYS A 190 -9.04 20.88 -11.43
N VAL A 191 -9.06 19.54 -11.47
CA VAL A 191 -7.93 18.77 -12.01
C VAL A 191 -7.65 19.13 -13.46
N TRP A 192 -8.69 19.35 -14.28
CA TRP A 192 -8.54 19.74 -15.66
C TRP A 192 -7.99 21.17 -15.83
N GLU A 193 -8.42 22.12 -15.02
CA GLU A 193 -7.95 23.51 -15.04
C GLU A 193 -6.48 23.65 -14.66
N PHE A 194 -6.03 22.86 -13.68
CA PHE A 194 -4.66 22.90 -13.16
C PHE A 194 -3.75 21.83 -13.78
N SER A 195 -4.29 20.91 -14.57
CA SER A 195 -3.49 19.89 -15.21
C SER A 195 -2.72 20.48 -16.40
N PRO A 196 -1.40 20.24 -16.46
CA PRO A 196 -0.61 20.57 -17.63
C PRO A 196 -0.84 19.60 -18.81
N LEU A 197 -1.96 18.87 -18.80
CA LEU A 197 -2.30 18.00 -19.91
C LEU A 197 -2.40 18.83 -21.18
N THR A 198 -1.32 18.85 -21.89
CA THR A 198 -1.20 19.42 -23.22
C THR A 198 -2.28 18.81 -24.09
N ARG A 199 -3.12 19.68 -24.64
CA ARG A 199 -3.95 19.31 -25.78
C ARG A 199 -3.00 18.89 -26.88
N GLY A 200 -2.88 17.59 -27.12
CA GLY A 200 -2.26 17.06 -28.31
C GLY A 200 -3.17 17.29 -29.52
#